data_c700b998028ea8dac015d03287e690c7
#
_entry.id   c700b998028ea8dac015d03287e690c7
#
_cell.length_a   1.000
_cell.length_b   1.000
_cell.length_c   1.000
_cell.angle_alpha   90.00
_cell.angle_beta   90.00
_cell.angle_gamma   90.00
#
_symmetry.space_group_name_H-M   'P 1'
#
loop_
_entity.id
_entity.type
_entity.pdbx_description
1 polymer ?
#
loop_
_entity_poly.entity_id
_entity_poly.type
_entity_poly.pdbx_seq_one_letter_code
_entity_poly.pdbx_strand_id
1 'polypeptide(L)'
;MSDAGIRIGCAGWAIASRQAALFGEGDSALARYATRFSIAEINSTFHRSHRPDTYVRWAATVPRSFRFSVKLPKAITHEARLVRSGPAIATFAEEIAGLGPKLGGVLVQLPPSLAFDARLAGTFFRQLRGTFDAPIACEPRHASWFEPRVDALWARHDIARVRADPPKPEGAASPGAAGGWRYFRLHGAPRMYYSAYDDASLAIFARELRACASRKHPAWCIFDNTAHSHAVENAARLQELMA
;
A
#
# COMPACT_ATOMS: atom_id res chain seq x y z
N MET A 1 -18.61 16.86 -2.44
CA MET A 1 -18.17 16.34 -3.75
C MET A 1 -17.11 15.29 -3.43
N SER A 2 -17.40 13.98 -3.59
CA SER A 2 -16.40 12.94 -3.32
C SER A 2 -15.21 13.15 -4.25
N ASP A 3 -14.02 13.34 -3.68
CA ASP A 3 -12.75 13.38 -4.42
C ASP A 3 -12.61 12.08 -5.24
N ALA A 4 -13.08 12.14 -6.49
CA ALA A 4 -13.18 10.99 -7.36
C ALA A 4 -11.79 10.45 -7.67
N GLY A 5 -11.35 9.48 -6.89
CA GLY A 5 -10.08 8.79 -7.09
C GLY A 5 -9.18 8.69 -5.84
N ILE A 6 -9.51 9.36 -4.72
CA ILE A 6 -8.72 9.26 -3.49
C ILE A 6 -9.35 8.23 -2.55
N ARG A 7 -8.53 7.33 -2.02
CA ARG A 7 -8.92 6.37 -1.01
C ARG A 7 -7.94 6.38 0.15
N ILE A 8 -8.46 6.38 1.37
CA ILE A 8 -7.68 6.42 2.60
C ILE A 8 -7.98 5.17 3.42
N GLY A 9 -6.95 4.55 3.99
CA GLY A 9 -7.06 3.37 4.83
C GLY A 9 -5.76 3.07 5.58
N CYS A 10 -5.67 1.87 6.15
CA CYS A 10 -4.56 1.46 7.00
C CYS A 10 -3.90 0.16 6.54
N ALA A 11 -2.68 -0.08 7.01
CA ALA A 11 -2.01 -1.37 6.95
C ALA A 11 -2.62 -2.29 8.02
N GLY A 12 -3.53 -3.17 7.58
CA GLY A 12 -4.40 -3.95 8.43
C GLY A 12 -5.70 -3.21 8.81
N TRP A 13 -6.49 -3.84 9.66
CA TRP A 13 -7.82 -3.36 10.09
C TRP A 13 -8.08 -3.59 11.58
N ALA A 14 -7.02 -3.57 12.39
CA ALA A 14 -7.16 -3.65 13.84
C ALA A 14 -7.81 -2.36 14.37
N ILE A 15 -8.81 -2.51 15.24
CA ILE A 15 -9.53 -1.43 15.90
C ILE A 15 -9.27 -1.54 17.39
N ALA A 16 -8.57 -0.58 17.97
CA ALA A 16 -8.41 -0.50 19.42
C ALA A 16 -9.74 -0.08 20.09
N SER A 17 -9.95 -0.49 21.33
CA SER A 17 -11.20 -0.21 22.06
C SER A 17 -11.56 1.28 22.09
N ARG A 18 -10.55 2.17 22.28
CA ARG A 18 -10.76 3.62 22.24
C ARG A 18 -11.24 4.18 20.91
N GLN A 19 -11.10 3.41 19.82
CA GLN A 19 -11.44 3.79 18.45
C GLN A 19 -12.81 3.24 18.03
N ALA A 20 -13.45 2.45 18.91
CA ALA A 20 -14.69 1.75 18.59
C ALA A 20 -15.79 2.67 18.05
N ALA A 21 -15.90 3.90 18.59
CA ALA A 21 -16.90 4.90 18.20
C ALA A 21 -16.68 5.48 16.79
N LEU A 22 -15.51 5.27 16.18
CA LEU A 22 -15.23 5.72 14.80
C LEU A 22 -15.90 4.82 13.75
N PHE A 23 -16.44 3.68 14.15
CA PHE A 23 -16.96 2.65 13.25
C PHE A 23 -18.37 2.24 13.60
N GLY A 24 -19.13 1.84 12.59
CA GLY A 24 -20.40 1.17 12.76
C GLY A 24 -20.25 -0.26 13.30
N GLU A 25 -21.39 -0.94 13.43
CA GLU A 25 -21.46 -2.33 13.85
C GLU A 25 -21.00 -3.29 12.73
N GLY A 26 -20.65 -4.52 13.11
CA GLY A 26 -20.28 -5.60 12.20
C GLY A 26 -19.77 -6.82 12.96
N ASP A 27 -19.94 -7.99 12.35
CA ASP A 27 -19.66 -9.32 12.94
C ASP A 27 -18.17 -9.61 13.09
N SER A 28 -17.29 -8.76 12.56
CA SER A 28 -15.85 -8.90 12.65
C SER A 28 -15.15 -7.52 12.65
N ALA A 29 -13.89 -7.50 13.08
CA ALA A 29 -13.07 -6.28 12.99
C ALA A 29 -13.00 -5.73 11.56
N LEU A 30 -12.89 -6.61 10.54
CA LEU A 30 -12.88 -6.20 9.14
C LEU A 30 -14.23 -5.63 8.68
N ALA A 31 -15.35 -6.25 9.08
CA ALA A 31 -16.69 -5.74 8.77
C ALA A 31 -16.88 -4.34 9.36
N ARG A 32 -16.51 -4.15 10.63
CA ARG A 32 -16.55 -2.85 11.29
C ARG A 32 -15.65 -1.82 10.62
N TYR A 33 -14.39 -2.19 10.32
CA TYR A 33 -13.43 -1.33 9.61
C TYR A 33 -14.01 -0.84 8.27
N ALA A 34 -14.67 -1.73 7.53
CA ALA A 34 -15.26 -1.43 6.23
C ALA A 34 -16.50 -0.52 6.28
N THR A 35 -17.04 -0.22 7.47
CA THR A 35 -18.11 0.80 7.63
C THR A 35 -17.58 2.22 7.43
N ARG A 36 -16.28 2.45 7.63
CA ARG A 36 -15.66 3.77 7.49
C ARG A 36 -14.68 3.83 6.31
N PHE A 37 -13.82 2.85 6.16
CA PHE A 37 -12.78 2.85 5.14
C PHE A 37 -13.16 1.95 3.96
N SER A 38 -12.74 2.34 2.76
CA SER A 38 -13.01 1.58 1.53
C SER A 38 -11.80 0.80 1.00
N ILE A 39 -10.66 0.90 1.69
CA ILE A 39 -9.43 0.16 1.38
C ILE A 39 -8.72 -0.31 2.64
N ALA A 40 -7.95 -1.39 2.52
CA ALA A 40 -6.95 -1.81 3.50
C ALA A 40 -5.75 -2.44 2.79
N GLU A 41 -4.57 -2.32 3.38
CA GLU A 41 -3.38 -3.05 2.96
C GLU A 41 -3.25 -4.33 3.79
N ILE A 42 -3.18 -5.50 3.12
CA ILE A 42 -2.87 -6.77 3.76
C ILE A 42 -1.36 -6.84 3.96
N ASN A 43 -0.89 -6.41 5.13
CA ASN A 43 0.54 -6.34 5.47
C ASN A 43 1.06 -7.65 6.09
N SER A 44 0.17 -8.49 6.62
CA SER A 44 0.52 -9.76 7.27
C SER A 44 1.14 -10.78 6.30
N THR A 45 0.84 -10.72 5.02
CA THR A 45 1.43 -11.54 3.95
C THR A 45 2.94 -11.37 3.83
N PHE A 46 3.48 -10.25 4.27
CA PHE A 46 4.92 -10.02 4.32
C PHE A 46 5.65 -11.02 5.20
N HIS A 47 5.03 -11.44 6.30
CA HIS A 47 5.64 -12.32 7.29
C HIS A 47 5.22 -13.79 7.16
N ARG A 48 4.00 -14.02 6.69
CA ARG A 48 3.43 -15.37 6.59
C ARG A 48 2.36 -15.45 5.50
N SER A 49 2.29 -16.57 4.82
CA SER A 49 1.16 -16.91 3.95
C SER A 49 -0.11 -17.12 4.76
N HIS A 50 -1.25 -16.89 4.11
CA HIS A 50 -2.56 -17.26 4.62
C HIS A 50 -3.16 -18.35 3.73
N ARG A 51 -4.06 -19.15 4.29
CA ARG A 51 -4.82 -20.13 3.51
C ARG A 51 -5.70 -19.41 2.48
N PRO A 52 -5.85 -19.93 1.26
CA PRO A 52 -6.70 -19.33 0.22
C PRO A 52 -8.11 -18.95 0.70
N ASP A 53 -8.75 -19.84 1.49
CA ASP A 53 -10.07 -19.59 2.08
C ASP A 53 -10.14 -18.35 2.96
N THR A 54 -9.01 -17.91 3.51
CA THR A 54 -8.93 -16.68 4.31
C THR A 54 -9.19 -15.46 3.45
N TYR A 55 -8.62 -15.43 2.25
CA TYR A 55 -8.83 -14.33 1.29
C TYR A 55 -10.27 -14.33 0.77
N VAL A 56 -10.85 -15.50 0.50
CA VAL A 56 -12.28 -15.64 0.12
C VAL A 56 -13.17 -15.04 1.20
N ARG A 57 -12.94 -15.39 2.48
CA ARG A 57 -13.71 -14.82 3.61
C ARG A 57 -13.55 -13.32 3.73
N TRP A 58 -12.33 -12.79 3.61
CA TRP A 58 -12.11 -11.34 3.63
C TRP A 58 -12.84 -10.63 2.48
N ALA A 59 -12.77 -11.19 1.28
CA ALA A 59 -13.49 -10.63 0.13
C ALA A 59 -15.00 -10.62 0.32
N ALA A 60 -15.57 -11.67 0.95
CA ALA A 60 -16.99 -11.78 1.26
C ALA A 60 -17.44 -10.84 2.40
N THR A 61 -16.54 -10.52 3.33
CA THR A 61 -16.86 -9.69 4.51
C THR A 61 -17.08 -8.21 4.17
N VAL A 62 -16.49 -7.71 3.08
CA VAL A 62 -16.45 -6.28 2.77
C VAL A 62 -17.39 -5.88 1.63
N PRO A 63 -17.88 -4.62 1.60
CA PRO A 63 -18.75 -4.12 0.53
C PRO A 63 -18.12 -4.29 -0.86
N ARG A 64 -18.99 -4.31 -1.90
CA ARG A 64 -18.54 -4.49 -3.31
C ARG A 64 -17.48 -3.47 -3.74
N SER A 65 -17.55 -2.24 -3.25
CA SER A 65 -16.61 -1.15 -3.57
C SER A 65 -15.28 -1.22 -2.84
N PHE A 66 -15.16 -2.04 -1.80
CA PHE A 66 -13.93 -2.18 -1.00
C PHE A 66 -12.80 -2.84 -1.81
N ARG A 67 -11.58 -2.41 -1.58
CA ARG A 67 -10.38 -2.99 -2.23
C ARG A 67 -9.28 -3.27 -1.22
N PHE A 68 -8.51 -4.30 -1.50
CA PHE A 68 -7.28 -4.62 -0.77
C PHE A 68 -6.07 -4.35 -1.65
N SER A 69 -5.02 -3.74 -1.09
CA SER A 69 -3.68 -3.96 -1.58
C SER A 69 -3.03 -5.09 -0.79
N VAL A 70 -2.16 -5.84 -1.43
CA VAL A 70 -1.50 -6.98 -0.79
C VAL A 70 0.00 -6.80 -0.89
N LYS A 71 0.70 -6.85 0.26
CA LYS A 71 2.15 -6.70 0.30
C LYS A 71 2.82 -8.02 -0.04
N LEU A 72 3.80 -8.00 -0.96
CA LEU A 72 4.57 -9.17 -1.31
C LEU A 72 5.30 -9.77 -0.09
N PRO A 73 5.44 -11.09 -0.01
CA PRO A 73 6.20 -11.77 1.03
C PRO A 73 7.67 -11.32 1.10
N LYS A 74 8.20 -11.22 2.33
CA LYS A 74 9.62 -10.90 2.54
C LYS A 74 10.56 -11.93 1.90
N ALA A 75 10.12 -13.18 1.77
CA ALA A 75 10.86 -14.23 1.09
C ALA A 75 11.26 -13.83 -0.35
N ILE A 76 10.38 -13.11 -1.06
CA ILE A 76 10.64 -12.63 -2.43
C ILE A 76 11.54 -11.38 -2.42
N THR A 77 11.19 -10.40 -1.59
CA THR A 77 11.79 -9.05 -1.69
C THR A 77 13.05 -8.88 -0.84
N HIS A 78 13.10 -9.48 0.34
CA HIS A 78 14.17 -9.30 1.32
C HIS A 78 15.14 -10.48 1.35
N GLU A 79 14.63 -11.72 1.34
CA GLU A 79 15.45 -12.92 1.45
C GLU A 79 16.04 -13.32 0.09
N ALA A 80 15.20 -13.56 -0.92
CA ALA A 80 15.64 -13.85 -2.29
C ALA A 80 16.15 -12.61 -3.05
N ARG A 81 15.92 -11.39 -2.52
CA ARG A 81 16.38 -10.12 -3.10
C ARG A 81 16.04 -10.02 -4.59
N LEU A 82 14.81 -10.40 -4.96
CA LEU A 82 14.23 -10.43 -6.31
C LEU A 82 14.83 -11.52 -7.24
N VAL A 83 15.82 -12.27 -6.79
CA VAL A 83 16.48 -13.29 -7.62
C VAL A 83 15.55 -14.50 -7.78
N ARG A 84 15.40 -14.98 -9.03
CA ARG A 84 14.61 -16.19 -9.39
C ARG A 84 13.22 -16.24 -8.76
N SER A 85 12.55 -15.10 -8.64
CA SER A 85 11.30 -14.95 -7.88
C SER A 85 10.04 -15.42 -8.61
N GLY A 86 10.13 -15.78 -9.89
CA GLY A 86 8.97 -16.19 -10.69
C GLY A 86 8.09 -17.26 -10.05
N PRO A 87 8.62 -18.42 -9.62
CA PRO A 87 7.80 -19.45 -8.96
C PRO A 87 7.12 -18.94 -7.68
N ALA A 88 7.84 -18.18 -6.83
CA ALA A 88 7.28 -17.65 -5.60
C ALA A 88 6.20 -16.58 -5.87
N ILE A 89 6.32 -15.79 -6.94
CA ILE A 89 5.30 -14.84 -7.38
C ILE A 89 4.05 -15.59 -7.84
N ALA A 90 4.20 -16.67 -8.61
CA ALA A 90 3.07 -17.49 -9.07
C ALA A 90 2.33 -18.13 -7.88
N THR A 91 3.04 -18.75 -6.96
CA THR A 91 2.44 -19.31 -5.73
C THR A 91 1.68 -18.24 -4.94
N PHE A 92 2.29 -17.06 -4.76
CA PHE A 92 1.63 -15.96 -4.07
C PHE A 92 0.36 -15.49 -4.78
N ALA A 93 0.36 -15.44 -6.12
CA ALA A 93 -0.83 -15.09 -6.89
C ALA A 93 -1.97 -16.10 -6.69
N GLU A 94 -1.66 -17.39 -6.66
CA GLU A 94 -2.61 -18.46 -6.36
C GLU A 94 -3.19 -18.32 -4.94
N GLU A 95 -2.34 -18.05 -3.94
CA GLU A 95 -2.77 -17.84 -2.56
C GLU A 95 -3.81 -16.71 -2.43
N ILE A 96 -3.54 -15.56 -3.07
CA ILE A 96 -4.40 -14.37 -2.98
C ILE A 96 -5.57 -14.34 -3.98
N ALA A 97 -5.67 -15.33 -4.87
CA ALA A 97 -6.71 -15.39 -5.91
C ALA A 97 -8.13 -15.30 -5.34
N GLY A 98 -8.33 -15.79 -4.10
CA GLY A 98 -9.60 -15.69 -3.38
C GLY A 98 -10.10 -14.26 -3.13
N LEU A 99 -9.27 -13.23 -3.28
CA LEU A 99 -9.71 -11.84 -3.25
C LEU A 99 -10.53 -11.46 -4.50
N GLY A 100 -10.31 -12.12 -5.64
CA GLY A 100 -11.02 -11.83 -6.88
C GLY A 100 -11.02 -10.33 -7.21
N PRO A 101 -12.18 -9.74 -7.53
CA PRO A 101 -12.28 -8.32 -7.90
C PRO A 101 -12.00 -7.36 -6.73
N LYS A 102 -11.78 -7.87 -5.52
CA LYS A 102 -11.37 -7.06 -4.36
C LYS A 102 -9.86 -6.79 -4.33
N LEU A 103 -9.06 -7.51 -5.12
CA LEU A 103 -7.65 -7.18 -5.30
C LEU A 103 -7.54 -5.84 -6.04
N GLY A 104 -7.11 -4.82 -5.34
CA GLY A 104 -6.98 -3.46 -5.86
C GLY A 104 -5.54 -3.05 -6.15
N GLY A 105 -4.57 -3.83 -5.69
CA GLY A 105 -3.16 -3.59 -5.98
C GLY A 105 -2.19 -4.51 -5.24
N VAL A 106 -0.94 -4.49 -5.70
CA VAL A 106 0.17 -5.23 -5.11
C VAL A 106 1.25 -4.25 -4.66
N LEU A 107 1.70 -4.37 -3.42
CA LEU A 107 2.79 -3.58 -2.86
C LEU A 107 4.09 -4.38 -2.81
N VAL A 108 5.12 -3.84 -3.40
CA VAL A 108 6.50 -4.34 -3.36
C VAL A 108 7.33 -3.42 -2.47
N GLN A 109 7.63 -3.80 -1.23
CA GLN A 109 8.59 -3.08 -0.42
C GLN A 109 9.97 -3.73 -0.54
N LEU A 110 11.00 -2.92 -0.81
CA LEU A 110 12.39 -3.38 -0.95
C LEU A 110 13.22 -3.00 0.28
N PRO A 111 14.17 -3.84 0.70
CA PRO A 111 15.02 -3.53 1.85
C PRO A 111 16.02 -2.40 1.53
N PRO A 112 16.46 -1.64 2.56
CA PRO A 112 17.42 -0.56 2.38
C PRO A 112 18.79 -1.02 1.87
N SER A 113 19.12 -2.29 2.03
CA SER A 113 20.36 -2.87 1.51
C SER A 113 20.31 -3.29 0.04
N LEU A 114 19.16 -3.21 -0.63
CA LEU A 114 19.01 -3.62 -2.03
C LEU A 114 19.24 -2.44 -2.97
N ALA A 115 20.46 -2.30 -3.46
CA ALA A 115 20.78 -1.33 -4.49
C ALA A 115 20.10 -1.68 -5.83
N PHE A 116 19.85 -0.67 -6.65
CA PHE A 116 19.25 -0.85 -7.97
C PHE A 116 20.20 -1.58 -8.92
N ASP A 117 19.70 -2.66 -9.51
CA ASP A 117 20.25 -3.37 -10.65
C ASP A 117 19.19 -3.42 -11.75
N ALA A 118 19.49 -2.82 -12.90
CA ALA A 118 18.51 -2.67 -13.99
C ALA A 118 18.06 -4.01 -14.58
N ARG A 119 18.96 -4.99 -14.68
CA ARG A 119 18.67 -6.31 -15.25
C ARG A 119 17.80 -7.13 -14.31
N LEU A 120 18.16 -7.14 -13.02
CA LEU A 120 17.41 -7.82 -11.97
C LEU A 120 16.02 -7.22 -11.82
N ALA A 121 15.93 -5.89 -11.65
CA ALA A 121 14.68 -5.17 -11.51
C ALA A 121 13.76 -5.34 -12.73
N GLY A 122 14.31 -5.21 -13.96
CA GLY A 122 13.55 -5.39 -15.18
C GLY A 122 13.00 -6.80 -15.34
N THR A 123 13.74 -7.82 -14.94
CA THR A 123 13.27 -9.22 -14.95
C THR A 123 12.15 -9.42 -13.93
N PHE A 124 12.34 -8.94 -12.70
CA PHE A 124 11.38 -9.05 -11.62
C PHE A 124 10.04 -8.36 -11.95
N PHE A 125 10.08 -7.09 -12.36
CA PHE A 125 8.83 -6.35 -12.65
C PHE A 125 8.11 -6.85 -13.90
N ARG A 126 8.83 -7.41 -14.87
CA ARG A 126 8.21 -8.11 -16.01
C ARG A 126 7.44 -9.34 -15.55
N GLN A 127 8.01 -10.15 -14.65
CA GLN A 127 7.32 -11.31 -14.08
C GLN A 127 6.10 -10.90 -13.27
N LEU A 128 6.22 -9.88 -12.40
CA LEU A 128 5.09 -9.36 -11.64
C LEU A 128 3.96 -8.86 -12.55
N ARG A 129 4.29 -8.07 -13.56
CA ARG A 129 3.30 -7.52 -14.49
C ARG A 129 2.65 -8.61 -15.36
N GLY A 130 3.40 -9.67 -15.69
CA GLY A 130 2.84 -10.84 -16.37
C GLY A 130 1.94 -11.72 -15.49
N THR A 131 1.99 -11.54 -14.17
CA THR A 131 1.19 -12.31 -13.21
C THR A 131 -0.02 -11.53 -12.70
N PHE A 132 0.08 -10.21 -12.54
CA PHE A 132 -0.95 -9.37 -11.95
C PHE A 132 -1.43 -8.29 -12.91
N ASP A 133 -2.74 -8.27 -13.21
CA ASP A 133 -3.40 -7.15 -13.90
C ASP A 133 -3.61 -5.96 -12.96
N ALA A 134 -3.68 -6.21 -11.65
CA ALA A 134 -3.85 -5.17 -10.64
C ALA A 134 -2.68 -4.17 -10.64
N PRO A 135 -2.91 -2.88 -10.29
CA PRO A 135 -1.85 -1.90 -10.12
C PRO A 135 -0.75 -2.38 -9.17
N ILE A 136 0.50 -2.04 -9.49
CA ILE A 136 1.66 -2.39 -8.68
C ILE A 136 2.31 -1.12 -8.16
N ALA A 137 2.53 -1.06 -6.84
CA ALA A 137 3.32 -0.02 -6.19
C ALA A 137 4.65 -0.60 -5.68
N CYS A 138 5.72 0.17 -5.79
CA CYS A 138 7.01 -0.20 -5.24
C CYS A 138 7.50 0.87 -4.25
N GLU A 139 7.88 0.42 -3.06
CA GLU A 139 8.51 1.23 -2.02
C GLU A 139 10.00 0.83 -1.89
N PRO A 140 10.88 1.41 -2.70
CA PRO A 140 12.30 1.18 -2.56
C PRO A 140 12.84 1.97 -1.36
N ARG A 141 13.86 1.42 -0.69
CA ARG A 141 14.48 2.07 0.49
C ARG A 141 15.99 2.29 0.36
N HIS A 142 16.56 2.04 -0.81
CA HIS A 142 17.95 2.37 -1.15
C HIS A 142 17.99 3.55 -2.13
N ALA A 143 18.91 4.50 -1.94
CA ALA A 143 18.99 5.75 -2.69
C ALA A 143 19.08 5.56 -4.21
N SER A 144 19.78 4.53 -4.68
CA SER A 144 19.96 4.27 -6.11
C SER A 144 18.67 4.00 -6.91
N TRP A 145 17.54 3.71 -6.25
CA TRP A 145 16.24 3.55 -6.88
C TRP A 145 15.55 4.88 -7.21
N PHE A 146 16.11 5.99 -6.78
CA PHE A 146 15.59 7.34 -7.01
C PHE A 146 16.40 8.14 -8.03
N GLU A 147 17.38 7.49 -8.65
CA GLU A 147 18.16 8.09 -9.74
C GLU A 147 17.31 8.19 -11.02
N PRO A 148 17.51 9.23 -11.87
CA PRO A 148 16.72 9.44 -13.09
C PRO A 148 16.70 8.24 -14.04
N ARG A 149 17.77 7.45 -14.08
CA ARG A 149 17.86 6.23 -14.92
C ARG A 149 16.82 5.15 -14.56
N VAL A 150 16.23 5.23 -13.35
CA VAL A 150 15.21 4.27 -12.89
C VAL A 150 13.81 4.66 -13.37
N ASP A 151 13.57 5.91 -13.74
CA ASP A 151 12.25 6.38 -14.18
C ASP A 151 11.74 5.64 -15.42
N ALA A 152 12.63 5.28 -16.34
CA ALA A 152 12.30 4.47 -17.50
C ALA A 152 11.83 3.06 -17.14
N LEU A 153 12.32 2.47 -16.04
CA LEU A 153 11.85 1.18 -15.55
C LEU A 153 10.43 1.30 -14.98
N TRP A 154 10.18 2.34 -14.16
CA TRP A 154 8.85 2.58 -13.60
C TRP A 154 7.81 2.75 -14.69
N ALA A 155 8.11 3.58 -15.70
CA ALA A 155 7.23 3.81 -16.84
C ALA A 155 7.01 2.53 -17.67
N ARG A 156 8.07 1.79 -18.00
CA ARG A 156 8.01 0.57 -18.83
C ARG A 156 7.10 -0.49 -18.24
N HIS A 157 7.11 -0.64 -16.92
CA HIS A 157 6.37 -1.68 -16.23
C HIS A 157 5.11 -1.16 -15.54
N ASP A 158 4.74 0.10 -15.74
CA ASP A 158 3.60 0.77 -15.08
C ASP A 158 3.63 0.56 -13.55
N ILE A 159 4.76 0.89 -12.92
CA ILE A 159 4.94 0.75 -11.49
C ILE A 159 4.82 2.12 -10.82
N ALA A 160 3.91 2.24 -9.85
CA ALA A 160 3.80 3.41 -9.00
C ALA A 160 4.94 3.41 -7.97
N ARG A 161 5.83 4.40 -8.01
CA ARG A 161 6.81 4.58 -6.93
C ARG A 161 6.11 5.22 -5.73
N VAL A 162 6.17 4.53 -4.59
CA VAL A 162 5.51 4.95 -3.35
C VAL A 162 6.07 6.27 -2.85
N ARG A 163 5.18 7.17 -2.43
CA ARG A 163 5.48 8.31 -1.57
C ARG A 163 5.47 7.82 -0.13
N ALA A 164 6.62 7.81 0.52
CA ALA A 164 6.76 7.36 1.91
C ALA A 164 6.97 8.54 2.87
N ASP A 165 6.44 8.41 4.10
CA ASP A 165 6.71 9.33 5.19
C ASP A 165 6.97 8.56 6.49
N PRO A 166 8.07 8.85 7.21
CA PRO A 166 9.16 9.72 6.82
C PRO A 166 9.88 9.22 5.57
N PRO A 167 10.36 10.13 4.69
CA PRO A 167 11.06 9.73 3.47
C PRO A 167 12.43 9.13 3.81
N LYS A 168 12.61 7.86 3.48
CA LYS A 168 13.90 7.16 3.62
C LYS A 168 14.10 6.26 2.40
N PRO A 169 14.98 6.66 1.47
CA PRO A 169 15.77 7.89 1.40
C PRO A 169 14.92 9.15 1.07
N GLU A 170 15.55 10.33 1.10
CA GLU A 170 14.88 11.62 0.89
C GLU A 170 14.04 11.69 -0.41
N GLY A 171 14.50 11.06 -1.49
CA GLY A 171 13.75 10.95 -2.75
C GLY A 171 12.38 10.28 -2.64
N ALA A 172 12.10 9.57 -1.54
CA ALA A 172 10.80 8.97 -1.27
C ALA A 172 9.72 9.98 -0.83
N ALA A 173 10.06 11.25 -0.62
CA ALA A 173 9.13 12.32 -0.22
C ALA A 173 8.08 12.67 -1.28
N SER A 174 8.29 12.26 -2.54
CA SER A 174 7.36 12.53 -3.64
C SER A 174 6.91 11.23 -4.31
N PRO A 175 5.64 11.14 -4.75
CA PRO A 175 5.22 10.00 -5.55
C PRO A 175 5.95 10.02 -6.89
N GLY A 176 6.23 8.84 -7.45
CA GLY A 176 6.77 8.73 -8.80
C GLY A 176 5.78 9.27 -9.84
N ALA A 177 6.28 9.90 -10.90
CA ALA A 177 5.46 10.39 -11.99
C ALA A 177 4.95 9.26 -12.91
N ALA A 178 5.66 8.15 -12.96
CA ALA A 178 5.29 6.98 -13.76
C ALA A 178 4.14 6.20 -13.14
N GLY A 179 3.44 5.47 -13.98
CA GLY A 179 2.29 4.65 -13.60
C GLY A 179 0.97 5.41 -13.46
N GLY A 180 -0.12 4.69 -13.65
CA GLY A 180 -1.48 5.21 -13.54
C GLY A 180 -2.00 5.35 -12.11
N TRP A 181 -1.23 4.94 -11.11
CA TRP A 181 -1.62 4.88 -9.71
C TRP A 181 -0.70 5.72 -8.83
N ARG A 182 -1.24 6.35 -7.76
CA ARG A 182 -0.49 7.07 -6.74
C ARG A 182 -0.64 6.34 -5.43
N TYR A 183 0.47 5.98 -4.79
CA TYR A 183 0.46 5.22 -3.54
C TYR A 183 1.28 5.91 -2.47
N PHE A 184 0.62 6.26 -1.37
CA PHE A 184 1.21 6.90 -0.21
C PHE A 184 1.27 5.88 0.93
N ARG A 185 2.41 5.79 1.60
CA ARG A 185 2.56 5.03 2.84
C ARG A 185 3.11 5.92 3.94
N LEU A 186 2.28 6.14 4.96
CA LEU A 186 2.54 7.05 6.07
C LEU A 186 2.86 6.22 7.31
N HIS A 187 4.16 6.11 7.60
CA HIS A 187 4.68 5.21 8.64
C HIS A 187 4.74 5.85 10.03
N GLY A 188 4.40 7.15 10.16
CA GLY A 188 4.52 7.90 11.41
C GLY A 188 5.87 8.58 11.58
N ALA A 189 5.83 9.83 12.03
CA ALA A 189 7.01 10.66 12.29
C ALA A 189 6.87 11.37 13.65
N PRO A 190 7.96 11.58 14.41
CA PRO A 190 9.36 11.30 14.06
C PRO A 190 9.77 9.83 14.19
N ARG A 191 9.07 9.01 15.01
CA ARG A 191 9.41 7.60 15.20
C ARG A 191 8.54 6.72 14.33
N MET A 192 9.16 6.16 13.25
CA MET A 192 8.51 5.27 12.29
C MET A 192 7.74 4.14 12.99
N TYR A 193 6.52 3.87 12.55
CA TYR A 193 5.52 2.94 13.06
C TYR A 193 4.86 3.31 14.40
N TYR A 194 5.46 4.20 15.22
CA TYR A 194 5.03 4.49 16.58
C TYR A 194 4.36 5.86 16.74
N SER A 195 4.81 6.89 16.01
CA SER A 195 4.29 8.24 16.18
C SER A 195 2.99 8.49 15.44
N ALA A 196 2.11 9.28 16.04
CA ALA A 196 0.97 9.87 15.35
C ALA A 196 1.43 11.05 14.47
N TYR A 197 0.62 11.40 13.49
CA TYR A 197 0.70 12.67 12.76
C TYR A 197 -0.21 13.70 13.40
N ASP A 198 0.24 14.93 13.46
CA ASP A 198 -0.56 16.09 13.84
C ASP A 198 -1.40 16.62 12.64
N ASP A 199 -2.33 17.52 12.94
CA ASP A 199 -3.20 18.13 11.92
C ASP A 199 -2.43 18.91 10.84
N ALA A 200 -1.30 19.52 11.20
CA ALA A 200 -0.46 20.24 10.23
C ALA A 200 0.14 19.30 9.19
N SER A 201 0.69 18.16 9.65
CA SER A 201 1.20 17.10 8.79
C SER A 201 0.09 16.49 7.91
N LEU A 202 -1.07 16.19 8.50
CA LEU A 202 -2.22 15.65 7.77
C LEU A 202 -2.74 16.61 6.71
N ALA A 203 -2.75 17.93 6.99
CA ALA A 203 -3.12 18.95 6.01
C ALA A 203 -2.14 19.02 4.81
N ILE A 204 -0.86 18.77 5.05
CA ILE A 204 0.14 18.64 3.96
C ILE A 204 -0.21 17.45 3.07
N PHE A 205 -0.45 16.28 3.66
CA PHE A 205 -0.81 15.07 2.89
C PHE A 205 -2.13 15.23 2.13
N ALA A 206 -3.12 15.91 2.72
CA ALA A 206 -4.38 16.24 2.04
C ALA A 206 -4.15 17.07 0.77
N ARG A 207 -3.28 18.09 0.83
CA ARG A 207 -2.92 18.91 -0.33
C ARG A 207 -2.17 18.09 -1.40
N GLU A 208 -1.19 17.27 -0.99
CA GLU A 208 -0.43 16.42 -1.90
C GLU A 208 -1.35 15.41 -2.63
N LEU A 209 -2.25 14.76 -1.90
CA LEU A 209 -3.22 13.83 -2.47
C LEU A 209 -4.14 14.50 -3.48
N ARG A 210 -4.70 15.69 -3.15
CA ARG A 210 -5.54 16.46 -4.07
C ARG A 210 -4.78 16.90 -5.33
N ALA A 211 -3.52 17.26 -5.18
CA ALA A 211 -2.69 17.72 -6.29
C ALA A 211 -2.34 16.61 -7.30
N CYS A 212 -2.18 15.36 -6.83
CA CYS A 212 -1.73 14.25 -7.67
C CYS A 212 -2.84 13.29 -8.11
N ALA A 213 -4.00 13.31 -7.44
CA ALA A 213 -5.11 12.40 -7.73
C ALA A 213 -6.00 12.92 -8.88
N SER A 214 -6.49 11.99 -9.68
CA SER A 214 -7.52 12.23 -10.70
C SER A 214 -8.26 10.93 -10.99
N ARG A 215 -9.32 10.97 -11.79
CA ARG A 215 -10.00 9.74 -12.26
C ARG A 215 -9.07 8.81 -13.05
N LYS A 216 -8.07 9.38 -13.76
CA LYS A 216 -7.07 8.61 -14.51
C LYS A 216 -5.91 8.13 -13.63
N HIS A 217 -5.66 8.84 -12.54
CA HIS A 217 -4.57 8.56 -11.60
C HIS A 217 -5.14 8.49 -10.17
N PRO A 218 -5.84 7.40 -9.80
CA PRO A 218 -6.36 7.27 -8.44
C PRO A 218 -5.22 7.25 -7.43
N ALA A 219 -5.47 7.82 -6.25
CA ALA A 219 -4.49 7.87 -5.17
C ALA A 219 -4.97 7.05 -3.97
N TRP A 220 -4.10 6.21 -3.45
CA TRP A 220 -4.31 5.49 -2.20
C TRP A 220 -3.35 5.99 -1.13
N CYS A 221 -3.89 6.25 0.05
CA CYS A 221 -3.12 6.67 1.21
C CYS A 221 -3.30 5.63 2.32
N ILE A 222 -2.22 4.94 2.65
CA ILE A 222 -2.17 3.88 3.66
C ILE A 222 -1.37 4.36 4.87
N PHE A 223 -2.02 4.43 6.01
CA PHE A 223 -1.35 4.65 7.29
C PHE A 223 -0.81 3.33 7.85
N ASP A 224 0.49 3.31 8.12
CA ASP A 224 1.23 2.14 8.62
C ASP A 224 1.85 2.38 10.02
N ASN A 225 1.44 3.46 10.70
CA ASN A 225 1.82 3.76 12.09
C ASN A 225 0.95 2.97 13.08
N THR A 226 1.06 1.64 13.01
CA THR A 226 0.14 0.70 13.65
C THR A 226 0.59 0.22 15.04
N ALA A 227 1.86 0.45 15.43
CA ALA A 227 2.41 -0.10 16.67
C ALA A 227 1.65 0.37 17.94
N HIS A 228 1.19 1.62 17.97
CA HIS A 228 0.34 2.18 19.02
C HIS A 228 -1.08 2.47 18.54
N SER A 229 -1.49 1.85 17.42
CA SER A 229 -2.82 1.99 16.82
C SER A 229 -3.16 3.40 16.32
N HIS A 230 -2.18 4.29 16.05
CA HIS A 230 -2.42 5.64 15.56
C HIS A 230 -2.94 5.69 14.12
N ALA A 231 -2.68 4.64 13.32
CA ALA A 231 -3.06 4.59 11.91
C ALA A 231 -4.54 4.90 11.67
N VAL A 232 -5.43 4.31 12.46
CA VAL A 232 -6.88 4.47 12.33
C VAL A 232 -7.31 5.90 12.61
N GLU A 233 -6.81 6.51 13.68
CA GLU A 233 -7.16 7.88 14.08
C GLU A 233 -6.65 8.89 13.04
N ASN A 234 -5.41 8.72 12.58
CA ASN A 234 -4.85 9.57 11.53
C ASN A 234 -5.56 9.41 10.17
N ALA A 235 -5.92 8.16 9.78
CA ALA A 235 -6.70 7.92 8.57
C ALA A 235 -8.09 8.56 8.64
N ALA A 236 -8.77 8.43 9.78
CA ALA A 236 -10.06 9.05 10.02
C ALA A 236 -9.97 10.59 9.97
N ARG A 237 -8.95 11.15 10.63
CA ARG A 237 -8.73 12.60 10.64
C ARG A 237 -8.40 13.15 9.27
N LEU A 238 -7.59 12.43 8.46
CA LEU A 238 -7.31 12.82 7.09
C LEU A 238 -8.59 12.83 6.23
N GLN A 239 -9.49 11.85 6.39
CA GLN A 239 -10.79 11.86 5.72
C GLN A 239 -11.61 13.11 6.05
N GLU A 240 -11.65 13.51 7.33
CA GLU A 240 -12.34 14.71 7.77
C GLU A 240 -11.76 16.00 7.17
N LEU A 241 -10.43 16.11 7.08
CA LEU A 241 -9.74 17.23 6.43
C LEU A 241 -9.96 17.27 4.91
N MET A 242 -10.41 16.18 4.32
CA MET A 242 -10.66 16.06 2.88
C MET A 242 -12.14 16.14 2.50
N ALA A 243 -13.04 16.09 3.47
CA ALA A 243 -14.48 16.26 3.24
C ALA A 243 -14.83 17.71 2.91
#